data_ce16dc0d1fa9c5c46ad1df85d5096bf5
#
_entry.id   ce16dc0d1fa9c5c46ad1df85d5096bf5
#
_cell.length_a   1.000
_cell.length_b   1.000
_cell.length_c   1.000
_cell.angle_alpha   90.00
_cell.angle_beta   90.00
_cell.angle_gamma   90.00
#
_symmetry.space_group_name_H-M   'P 1'
#
loop_
_entity.id
_entity.type
_entity.pdbx_description
1 polymer ?
#
loop_
_entity_poly.entity_id
_entity_poly.type
_entity_poly.pdbx_seq_one_letter_code
_entity_poly.pdbx_strand_id
1 'polypeptide(L)' 'MIKIKISDLLGKHKMTQKALSEITGIRPATISKMYYEETKRIDVKHLNNICKAFDCEISELLEYIPDKKEIKK' A
#
# COMPACT_ATOMS: atom_id res chain seq x y z
N MET A 1 0.34 -14.22 -3.76
CA MET A 1 0.88 -12.90 -4.09
C MET A 1 0.17 -11.84 -3.26
N ILE A 2 0.91 -10.89 -2.78
CA ILE A 2 0.33 -9.78 -2.00
C ILE A 2 0.23 -8.57 -2.89
N LYS A 3 -0.95 -8.00 -2.97
CA LYS A 3 -1.21 -6.79 -3.74
C LYS A 3 -1.30 -5.60 -2.80
N ILE A 4 -0.62 -4.52 -3.14
CA ILE A 4 -0.65 -3.28 -2.37
C ILE A 4 -1.59 -2.31 -3.09
N LYS A 5 -2.66 -1.92 -2.41
CA LYS A 5 -3.73 -1.15 -3.05
C LYS A 5 -3.64 0.35 -2.77
N ILE A 6 -2.43 0.87 -2.67
CA ILE A 6 -2.25 2.30 -2.42
C ILE A 6 -2.83 3.14 -3.55
N SER A 7 -2.65 2.71 -4.80
CA SER A 7 -3.18 3.48 -5.93
C SER A 7 -4.69 3.60 -5.87
N ASP A 8 -5.36 2.53 -5.45
CA ASP A 8 -6.82 2.55 -5.31
C ASP A 8 -7.24 3.52 -4.21
N LEU A 9 -6.53 3.49 -3.08
CA LEU A 9 -6.84 4.38 -1.98
C LEU A 9 -6.58 5.83 -2.32
N LEU A 10 -5.47 6.11 -3.00
CA LEU A 10 -5.18 7.48 -3.43
C LEU A 10 -6.27 7.99 -4.36
N GLY A 11 -6.70 7.15 -5.30
CA GLY A 11 -7.77 7.54 -6.21
C GLY A 11 -9.08 7.77 -5.49
N LYS A 12 -9.41 6.88 -4.56
CA LYS A 12 -10.65 6.99 -3.79
C LYS A 12 -10.68 8.28 -2.97
N HIS A 13 -9.57 8.63 -2.37
CA HIS A 13 -9.48 9.82 -1.53
C HIS A 13 -9.02 11.06 -2.28
N LYS A 14 -8.81 10.93 -3.58
CA LYS A 14 -8.34 12.04 -4.43
C LYS A 14 -7.08 12.68 -3.86
N MET A 15 -6.16 11.83 -3.42
CA MET A 15 -4.92 12.25 -2.78
C MET A 15 -3.74 11.91 -3.66
N THR A 16 -2.71 12.76 -3.67
CA THR A 16 -1.50 12.50 -4.42
C THR A 16 -0.50 11.72 -3.58
N GLN A 17 0.49 11.12 -4.24
CA GLN A 17 1.56 10.46 -3.52
C GLN A 17 2.32 11.43 -2.63
N LYS A 18 2.50 12.66 -3.11
CA LYS A 18 3.19 13.69 -2.34
C LYS A 18 2.43 14.02 -1.06
N ALA A 19 1.11 14.17 -1.17
CA ALA A 19 0.29 14.47 0.00
C ALA A 19 0.36 13.33 1.00
N LEU A 20 0.31 12.09 0.54
CA LEU A 20 0.41 10.95 1.43
C LEU A 20 1.76 10.92 2.13
N SER A 21 2.82 11.22 1.41
CA SER A 21 4.16 11.29 1.98
C SER A 21 4.21 12.32 3.10
N GLU A 22 3.62 13.49 2.89
CA GLU A 22 3.63 14.55 3.90
C GLU A 22 2.82 14.19 5.13
N ILE A 23 1.68 13.53 4.93
CA ILE A 23 0.82 13.14 6.05
C ILE A 23 1.44 12.03 6.89
N THR A 24 2.04 11.05 6.23
CA THR A 24 2.56 9.87 6.91
C THR A 24 4.00 10.01 7.38
N GLY A 25 4.74 10.95 6.82
CA GLY A 25 6.17 11.06 7.09
C GLY A 25 7.00 10.03 6.36
N ILE A 26 6.39 9.28 5.45
CA ILE A 26 7.09 8.28 4.65
C ILE A 26 7.72 8.97 3.45
N ARG A 27 8.95 8.59 3.12
CA ARG A 27 9.66 9.20 2.00
C ARG A 27 8.90 9.02 0.69
N PRO A 28 8.92 10.03 -0.19
CA PRO A 28 8.24 9.91 -1.49
C PRO A 28 8.70 8.71 -2.30
N ALA A 29 10.00 8.37 -2.24
CA ALA A 29 10.52 7.23 -2.97
C ALA A 29 9.89 5.93 -2.47
N THR A 30 9.67 5.81 -1.16
CA THR A 30 9.04 4.62 -0.58
C THR A 30 7.58 4.54 -1.01
N ILE A 31 6.87 5.65 -0.98
CA ILE A 31 5.47 5.70 -1.43
C ILE A 31 5.37 5.29 -2.91
N SER A 32 6.30 5.80 -3.73
CA SER A 32 6.30 5.47 -5.15
C SER A 32 6.51 3.98 -5.39
N LYS A 33 7.43 3.37 -4.65
CA LYS A 33 7.65 1.92 -4.79
C LYS A 33 6.43 1.13 -4.40
N MET A 34 5.72 1.55 -3.37
CA MET A 34 4.50 0.89 -2.96
C MET A 34 3.40 1.09 -3.99
N TYR A 35 3.33 2.28 -4.57
CA TYR A 35 2.33 2.60 -5.59
C TYR A 35 2.46 1.68 -6.81
N TYR A 36 3.71 1.45 -7.23
CA TYR A 36 3.97 0.59 -8.38
C TYR A 36 4.19 -0.86 -8.00
N GLU A 37 3.98 -1.18 -6.72
CA GLU A 37 4.12 -2.54 -6.19
C GLU A 37 5.49 -3.14 -6.44
N GLU A 38 6.52 -2.29 -6.36
CA GLU A 38 7.90 -2.72 -6.54
C GLU A 38 8.60 -3.03 -5.23
N THR A 39 7.94 -2.79 -4.11
CA THR A 39 8.55 -3.03 -2.82
C THR A 39 8.51 -4.50 -2.47
N LYS A 40 9.59 -4.99 -1.87
CA LYS A 40 9.69 -6.39 -1.42
C LYS A 40 9.56 -6.49 0.07
N ARG A 41 9.70 -5.38 0.77
CA ARG A 41 9.58 -5.33 2.22
C ARG A 41 8.76 -4.13 2.61
N ILE A 42 7.90 -4.30 3.58
CA ILE A 42 7.08 -3.21 4.07
C ILE A 42 7.29 -3.11 5.57
N ASP A 43 7.59 -1.91 6.02
CA ASP A 43 7.71 -1.62 7.44
C ASP A 43 6.31 -1.57 8.04
N VAL A 44 6.10 -2.32 9.11
CA VAL A 44 4.80 -2.36 9.78
C VAL A 44 4.38 -0.96 10.21
N LYS A 45 5.35 -0.15 10.63
CA LYS A 45 5.08 1.22 11.03
C LYS A 45 4.51 2.03 9.87
N HIS A 46 5.03 1.81 8.66
CA HIS A 46 4.49 2.47 7.47
C HIS A 46 3.06 2.04 7.21
N LEU A 47 2.77 0.75 7.36
CA LEU A 47 1.41 0.26 7.18
C LEU A 47 0.46 0.93 8.16
N ASN A 48 0.89 1.05 9.41
CA ASN A 48 0.09 1.69 10.44
C ASN A 48 -0.20 3.15 10.08
N ASN A 49 0.81 3.87 9.64
CA ASN A 49 0.66 5.29 9.31
C ASN A 49 -0.24 5.49 8.09
N ILE A 50 -0.14 4.61 7.11
CA ILE A 50 -0.97 4.70 5.91
C ILE A 50 -2.43 4.42 6.25
N CYS A 51 -2.69 3.37 7.02
CA CYS A 51 -4.05 3.06 7.43
C CYS A 51 -4.65 4.21 8.24
N LYS A 52 -3.84 4.84 9.07
CA LYS A 52 -4.28 5.97 9.85
C LYS A 52 -4.61 7.17 8.96
N ALA A 53 -3.78 7.41 7.94
CA ALA A 53 -3.98 8.53 7.04
C ALA A 53 -5.26 8.40 6.23
N PHE A 54 -5.59 7.18 5.80
CA PHE A 54 -6.80 6.93 5.03
C PHE A 54 -7.98 6.53 5.90
N ASP A 55 -7.77 6.36 7.20
CA ASP A 55 -8.79 5.88 8.11
C ASP A 55 -9.40 4.58 7.58
N CYS A 56 -8.54 3.64 7.23
CA CYS A 56 -8.97 2.40 6.61
C CYS A 56 -8.39 1.20 7.36
N GLU A 57 -8.92 0.01 7.04
CA GLU A 57 -8.43 -1.24 7.59
C GLU A 57 -7.29 -1.78 6.74
N ILE A 58 -6.49 -2.65 7.33
CA ILE A 58 -5.37 -3.24 6.59
C ILE A 58 -5.87 -4.02 5.38
N SER A 59 -7.06 -4.59 5.44
CA SER A 59 -7.63 -5.34 4.31
C SER A 59 -7.95 -4.44 3.13
N GLU A 60 -8.10 -3.14 3.35
CA GLU A 60 -8.32 -2.20 2.27
C GLU A 60 -7.03 -1.77 1.61
N LEU A 61 -5.92 -1.97 2.29
CA LEU A 61 -4.60 -1.59 1.80
C LEU A 61 -3.86 -2.75 1.16
N LEU A 62 -3.97 -3.94 1.74
CA LEU A 62 -3.28 -5.13 1.27
C LEU A 62 -4.30 -6.21 0.92
N GLU A 63 -3.97 -6.98 -0.11
CA GLU A 63 -4.84 -8.07 -0.54
C GLU A 63 -3.98 -9.27 -0.88
N TYR A 64 -4.40 -10.45 -0.43
CA TYR A 64 -3.75 -11.68 -0.81
C TYR A 64 -4.47 -12.29 -1.99
N ILE A 65 -3.73 -12.54 -3.05
CA ILE A 65 -4.26 -13.18 -4.25
C ILE A 65 -3.59 -14.54 -4.36
N PRO A 66 -4.36 -15.65 -4.25
CA PRO A 66 -3.75 -16.98 -4.34
C PRO A 66 -3.08 -17.19 -5.69
N ASP A 67 -1.94 -17.84 -5.65
CA ASP A 67 -1.21 -18.18 -6.85
C ASP A 67 -1.68 -19.57 -7.30
N LYS A 68 -2.45 -19.61 -8.36
CA LYS A 68 -3.04 -20.87 -8.82
C LYS A 68 -2.01 -21.91 -9.21
N LYS A 69 -0.87 -21.46 -9.68
CA LYS A 69 0.17 -22.41 -10.09
C LYS A 69 0.69 -23.20 -8.92
N GLU A 70 0.78 -22.58 -7.76
CA GLU A 70 1.26 -23.25 -6.57
C GLU A 70 0.25 -24.25 -6.04
N ILE A 71 -1.02 -23.95 -6.22
CA ILE A 71 -2.08 -24.80 -5.72
C ILE A 71 -2.08 -26.14 -6.42
N LYS A 72 -1.68 -26.17 -7.66
CA LYS A 72 -1.70 -27.40 -8.43
C LYS A 72 -0.67 -28.42 -7.99
N LYS A 73 0.26 -28.02 -7.22
CA LYS A 73 1.25 -28.95 -6.72
C LYS A 73 0.74 -29.68 -5.50
#